data_be5b0e0686b83f8744de7f5dc5c9957e
#
_entry.id   be5b0e0686b83f8744de7f5dc5c9957e
#
_cell.length_a   1.000
_cell.length_b   1.000
_cell.length_c   1.000
_cell.angle_alpha   90.00
_cell.angle_beta   90.00
_cell.angle_gamma   90.00
#
_symmetry.space_group_name_H-M   'P 1'
#
loop_
_entity.id
_entity.type
_entity.pdbx_description
1 polymer ?
#
loop_
_entity_poly.entity_id
_entity_poly.type
_entity_poly.pdbx_seq_one_letter_code
_entity_poly.pdbx_strand_id
1 'polypeptide(L)'
;MASNTDNSHDPADLGELERSVMRLVWQHGELNAEQVRQELKRPLKESTIRTVLRRLEEKGYLTHTAENRTFLYRPVEGQQIVAGRAVRRIIDWFCDGSVESLLIGMVDSKVLDREELKRLASRIADAKKGKK
;
A
#
# COMPACT_ATOMS: atom_id res chain seq x y z
N MET A 1 -22.44 7.61 4.07
CA MET A 1 -21.98 7.63 3.89
C MET A 1 -21.23 7.59 3.22
N ALA A 2 -20.94 7.80 3.09
CA ALA A 2 -20.26 7.84 2.60
C ALA A 2 -19.45 7.54 2.20
N SER A 3 -19.15 7.44 2.28
CA SER A 3 -18.32 7.24 2.07
C SER A 3 -17.76 6.91 1.41
N ASN A 4 -17.57 6.88 1.19
CA ASN A 4 -17.00 6.63 0.66
C ASN A 4 -16.21 6.53 0.10
N THR A 5 -16.06 6.82 0.19
CA THR A 5 -15.38 6.99 -0.30
C THR A 5 -14.43 6.85 -0.44
N ASP A 6 -14.31 6.74 -0.13
CA ASP A 6 -13.44 6.75 0.00
C ASP A 6 -12.68 6.14 -0.31
N ASN A 7 -12.58 5.96 -0.70
CA ASN A 7 -11.90 5.45 -1.10
C ASN A 7 -11.05 4.86 -0.91
N SER A 8 -11.60 4.55 -0.52
CA SER A 8 -10.60 4.43 -0.20
C SER A 8 -9.70 3.28 -0.35
N HIS A 9 -8.48 3.40 -0.28
CA HIS A 9 -7.48 2.38 -0.49
C HIS A 9 -6.96 1.88 0.84
N ASP A 10 -7.83 1.23 1.58
CA ASP A 10 -7.45 0.69 2.88
C ASP A 10 -6.92 -0.72 2.66
N PRO A 11 -5.63 -0.98 2.91
CA PRO A 11 -5.08 -2.32 2.73
C PRO A 11 -5.79 -3.40 3.53
N ALA A 12 -6.54 -3.04 4.57
CA ALA A 12 -7.34 -4.01 5.30
C ALA A 12 -8.40 -4.67 4.42
N ASP A 13 -8.76 -4.02 3.32
CA ASP A 13 -9.74 -4.56 2.38
C ASP A 13 -9.14 -5.55 1.39
N LEU A 14 -7.84 -5.77 1.46
CA LEU A 14 -7.15 -6.65 0.51
C LEU A 14 -6.95 -8.04 1.10
N GLY A 15 -7.24 -9.06 0.32
CA GLY A 15 -6.91 -10.42 0.69
C GLY A 15 -5.42 -10.67 0.60
N GLU A 16 -5.02 -11.84 1.06
CA GLU A 16 -3.59 -12.18 1.11
C GLU A 16 -2.95 -12.16 -0.28
N LEU A 17 -3.61 -12.76 -1.26
CA LEU A 17 -3.07 -12.80 -2.61
C LEU A 17 -3.04 -11.39 -3.22
N GLU A 18 -4.08 -10.60 -2.97
CA GLU A 18 -4.09 -9.21 -3.44
C GLU A 18 -2.94 -8.42 -2.86
N ARG A 19 -2.63 -8.60 -1.58
CA ARG A 19 -1.51 -7.90 -0.96
C ARG A 19 -0.18 -8.33 -1.58
N SER A 20 -0.04 -9.63 -1.86
CA SER A 20 1.18 -10.12 -2.49
C SER A 20 1.37 -9.52 -3.88
N VAL A 21 0.30 -9.45 -4.66
CA VAL A 21 0.37 -8.86 -6.00
C VAL A 21 0.71 -7.38 -5.93
N MET A 22 0.06 -6.64 -5.03
CA MET A 22 0.36 -5.22 -4.89
C MET A 22 1.81 -4.98 -4.50
N ARG A 23 2.35 -5.81 -3.60
CA ARG A 23 3.76 -5.67 -3.22
C ARG A 23 4.67 -5.79 -4.43
N LEU A 24 4.38 -6.75 -5.31
CA LEU A 24 5.18 -6.92 -6.52
C LEU A 24 5.07 -5.74 -7.46
N VAL A 25 3.85 -5.24 -7.66
CA VAL A 25 3.67 -4.12 -8.59
C VAL A 25 4.36 -2.87 -8.05
N TRP A 26 4.25 -2.60 -6.75
CA TRP A 26 4.97 -1.47 -6.17
C TRP A 26 6.48 -1.63 -6.31
N GLN A 27 6.97 -2.86 -6.13
CA GLN A 27 8.40 -3.12 -6.20
C GLN A 27 8.96 -2.92 -7.60
N HIS A 28 8.21 -3.34 -8.62
CA HIS A 28 8.68 -3.32 -10.01
C HIS A 28 8.21 -2.11 -10.81
N GLY A 29 7.24 -1.37 -10.31
CA GLY A 29 6.71 -0.21 -11.00
C GLY A 29 5.57 -0.53 -11.96
N GLU A 30 5.74 -1.54 -12.78
CA GLU A 30 4.65 -2.02 -13.65
C GLU A 30 4.93 -3.47 -14.02
N LEU A 31 3.87 -4.25 -14.17
CA LEU A 31 3.97 -5.66 -14.51
C LEU A 31 2.75 -6.07 -15.33
N ASN A 32 2.96 -7.02 -16.24
CA ASN A 32 1.82 -7.68 -16.89
C ASN A 32 1.47 -8.94 -16.09
N ALA A 33 0.37 -9.60 -16.48
CA ALA A 33 -0.15 -10.74 -15.72
C ALA A 33 0.86 -11.89 -15.67
N GLU A 34 1.52 -12.14 -16.78
CA GLU A 34 2.50 -13.24 -16.81
C GLU A 34 3.69 -12.97 -15.90
N GLN A 35 4.15 -11.72 -15.89
CA GLN A 35 5.25 -11.34 -15.00
C GLN A 35 4.84 -11.49 -13.54
N VAL A 36 3.61 -11.10 -13.21
CA VAL A 36 3.11 -11.26 -11.85
C VAL A 36 3.11 -12.74 -11.47
N ARG A 37 2.61 -13.60 -12.37
CA ARG A 37 2.56 -15.02 -12.10
C ARG A 37 3.95 -15.59 -11.85
N GLN A 38 4.91 -15.17 -12.66
CA GLN A 38 6.29 -15.64 -12.50
C GLN A 38 6.90 -15.18 -11.19
N GLU A 39 6.66 -13.92 -10.81
CA GLU A 39 7.26 -13.35 -9.60
C GLU A 39 6.64 -13.91 -8.33
N LEU A 40 5.37 -14.29 -8.38
CA LEU A 40 4.72 -14.87 -7.21
C LEU A 40 5.28 -16.24 -6.85
N LYS A 41 5.74 -16.97 -7.86
CA LYS A 41 6.33 -18.30 -7.65
C LYS A 41 5.38 -19.26 -6.95
N ARG A 42 4.10 -19.16 -7.27
CA ARG A 42 3.07 -20.07 -6.77
C ARG A 42 2.43 -20.78 -7.96
N PRO A 43 1.91 -21.98 -7.74
CA PRO A 43 1.28 -22.74 -8.83
C PRO A 43 -0.14 -22.23 -9.11
N LEU A 44 -0.25 -20.98 -9.54
CA LEU A 44 -1.54 -20.35 -9.82
C LEU A 44 -1.77 -20.27 -11.31
N LYS A 45 -3.04 -20.41 -11.68
CA LYS A 45 -3.43 -20.26 -13.08
C LYS A 45 -3.37 -18.81 -13.49
N GLU A 46 -3.10 -18.59 -14.77
CA GLU A 46 -3.07 -17.24 -15.29
C GLU A 46 -4.41 -16.53 -15.12
N SER A 47 -5.51 -17.28 -15.27
CA SER A 47 -6.84 -16.70 -15.09
C SER A 47 -7.05 -16.21 -13.67
N THR A 48 -6.47 -16.89 -12.67
CA THR A 48 -6.54 -16.45 -11.30
C THR A 48 -5.82 -15.11 -11.12
N ILE A 49 -4.64 -15.01 -11.71
CA ILE A 49 -3.86 -13.77 -11.62
C ILE A 49 -4.62 -12.61 -12.29
N ARG A 50 -5.21 -12.86 -13.45
CA ARG A 50 -5.96 -11.81 -14.14
C ARG A 50 -7.16 -11.36 -13.34
N THR A 51 -7.82 -12.28 -12.66
CA THR A 51 -8.95 -11.94 -11.81
C THR A 51 -8.51 -11.06 -10.65
N VAL A 52 -7.38 -11.38 -10.02
CA VAL A 52 -6.84 -10.59 -8.93
C VAL A 52 -6.49 -9.19 -9.40
N LEU A 53 -5.81 -9.09 -10.55
CA LEU A 53 -5.42 -7.78 -11.09
C LEU A 53 -6.65 -6.93 -11.42
N ARG A 54 -7.68 -7.56 -12.00
CA ARG A 54 -8.91 -6.83 -12.29
C ARG A 54 -9.59 -6.33 -11.02
N ARG A 55 -9.61 -7.16 -9.99
CA ARG A 55 -10.20 -6.75 -8.71
C ARG A 55 -9.44 -5.59 -8.09
N LEU A 56 -8.10 -5.63 -8.16
CA LEU A 56 -7.30 -4.53 -7.64
C LEU A 56 -7.56 -3.25 -8.41
N GLU A 57 -7.77 -3.36 -9.71
CA GLU A 57 -8.11 -2.17 -10.50
C GLU A 57 -9.50 -1.66 -10.12
N GLU A 58 -10.47 -2.56 -9.94
CA GLU A 58 -11.81 -2.17 -9.55
C GLU A 58 -11.83 -1.49 -8.17
N LYS A 59 -10.94 -1.93 -7.28
CA LYS A 59 -10.82 -1.34 -5.96
C LYS A 59 -10.03 -0.03 -5.95
N GLY A 60 -9.45 0.34 -7.10
CA GLY A 60 -8.73 1.60 -7.23
C GLY A 60 -7.26 1.55 -6.91
N TYR A 61 -6.69 0.37 -6.72
CA TYR A 61 -5.25 0.25 -6.41
C TYR A 61 -4.38 0.24 -7.65
N LEU A 62 -4.89 -0.28 -8.75
CA LEU A 62 -4.12 -0.42 -9.98
C LEU A 62 -4.82 0.27 -11.13
N THR A 63 -4.04 0.65 -12.12
CA THR A 63 -4.53 1.04 -13.44
C THR A 63 -3.70 0.29 -14.47
N HIS A 64 -4.14 0.30 -15.71
CA HIS A 64 -3.37 -0.38 -16.75
C HIS A 64 -3.41 0.38 -18.06
N THR A 65 -2.41 0.10 -18.89
CA THR A 65 -2.41 0.50 -20.30
C THR A 65 -2.25 -0.77 -21.12
N ALA A 66 -2.79 -0.75 -22.32
CA ALA A 66 -2.65 -1.88 -23.24
C ALA A 66 -1.51 -1.61 -24.21
N GLU A 67 -0.58 -2.56 -24.32
CA GLU A 67 0.50 -2.50 -25.28
C GLU A 67 0.62 -3.86 -25.95
N ASN A 68 0.50 -3.88 -27.27
CA ASN A 68 0.64 -5.13 -28.02
C ASN A 68 -0.26 -6.24 -27.47
N ARG A 69 -1.50 -5.87 -27.14
CA ARG A 69 -2.50 -6.80 -26.62
C ARG A 69 -2.18 -7.31 -25.21
N THR A 70 -1.26 -6.67 -24.56
CA THR A 70 -0.87 -7.01 -23.18
C THR A 70 -1.22 -5.84 -22.27
N PHE A 71 -1.81 -6.13 -21.12
CA PHE A 71 -2.12 -5.11 -20.15
C PHE A 71 -0.93 -4.96 -19.20
N LEU A 72 -0.41 -3.75 -19.13
CA LEU A 72 0.63 -3.40 -18.15
C LEU A 72 -0.03 -2.69 -16.98
N TYR A 73 0.07 -3.27 -15.82
CA TYR A 73 -0.57 -2.76 -14.60
C TYR A 73 0.42 -1.95 -13.79
N ARG A 74 -0.03 -0.81 -13.28
CA ARG A 74 0.76 0.10 -12.45
C ARG A 74 -0.03 0.50 -11.23
N PRO A 75 0.66 0.85 -10.12
CA PRO A 75 -0.07 1.37 -8.97
C PRO A 75 -0.62 2.75 -9.26
N VAL A 76 -1.82 3.01 -8.76
CA VAL A 76 -2.42 4.34 -8.86
C VAL A 76 -1.70 5.29 -7.91
N GLU A 77 -1.35 4.79 -6.71
CA GLU A 77 -0.65 5.57 -5.70
C GLU A 77 0.51 4.78 -5.13
N GLY A 78 1.50 5.48 -4.61
CA GLY A 78 2.66 4.84 -4.02
C GLY A 78 2.33 4.08 -2.75
N GLN A 79 3.20 3.15 -2.41
CA GLN A 79 3.00 2.26 -1.27
C GLN A 79 2.87 3.03 0.04
N GLN A 80 3.70 4.05 0.23
CA GLN A 80 3.69 4.79 1.50
C GLN A 80 2.43 5.61 1.66
N ILE A 81 1.87 6.12 0.56
CA ILE A 81 0.61 6.86 0.62
C ILE A 81 -0.53 5.96 1.05
N VAL A 82 -0.59 4.76 0.47
CA VAL A 82 -1.63 3.79 0.82
C VAL A 82 -1.50 3.37 2.28
N ALA A 83 -0.26 3.08 2.72
CA ALA A 83 0.00 2.68 4.10
C ALA A 83 -0.43 3.78 5.07
N GLY A 84 -0.11 5.03 4.75
CA GLY A 84 -0.47 6.15 5.62
C GLY A 84 -1.98 6.30 5.75
N ARG A 85 -2.69 6.08 4.65
CA ARG A 85 -4.15 6.18 4.68
C ARG A 85 -4.75 5.08 5.56
N ALA A 86 -4.18 3.89 5.53
CA ALA A 86 -4.64 2.79 6.37
C ALA A 86 -4.41 3.12 7.86
N VAL A 87 -3.27 3.71 8.15
CA VAL A 87 -2.94 4.08 9.53
C VAL A 87 -3.91 5.15 10.04
N ARG A 88 -4.36 6.05 9.16
CA ARG A 88 -5.34 7.06 9.56
C ARG A 88 -6.58 6.41 10.18
N ARG A 89 -7.02 5.30 9.62
CA ARG A 89 -8.18 4.59 10.16
C ARG A 89 -7.91 4.02 11.54
N ILE A 90 -6.72 3.48 11.74
CA ILE A 90 -6.31 2.97 13.06
C ILE A 90 -6.30 4.09 14.09
N ILE A 91 -5.78 5.24 13.71
CA ILE A 91 -5.74 6.40 14.59
C ILE A 91 -7.14 6.82 14.99
N ASP A 92 -8.05 6.88 14.03
CA ASP A 92 -9.42 7.29 14.31
C ASP A 92 -10.15 6.29 15.18
N TRP A 93 -9.94 4.99 14.94
CA TRP A 93 -10.66 3.96 15.68
C TRP A 93 -10.14 3.73 17.10
N PHE A 94 -8.83 3.82 17.30
CA PHE A 94 -8.23 3.40 18.55
C PHE A 94 -7.56 4.52 19.33
N CYS A 95 -7.34 5.66 18.72
CA CYS A 95 -6.57 6.74 19.33
C CYS A 95 -7.31 8.07 19.30
N ASP A 96 -8.63 8.03 19.06
CA ASP A 96 -9.48 9.23 19.04
C ASP A 96 -8.90 10.34 18.16
N GLY A 97 -8.31 9.96 17.04
CA GLY A 97 -7.75 10.90 16.08
C GLY A 97 -6.38 11.44 16.45
N SER A 98 -5.76 10.93 17.49
CA SER A 98 -4.49 11.46 17.99
C SER A 98 -3.30 10.68 17.46
N VAL A 99 -2.50 11.31 16.62
CA VAL A 99 -1.25 10.72 16.13
C VAL A 99 -0.29 10.49 17.30
N GLU A 100 -0.29 11.41 18.26
CA GLU A 100 0.56 11.28 19.43
C GLU A 100 0.26 10.00 20.20
N SER A 101 -1.02 9.68 20.40
CA SER A 101 -1.41 8.44 21.08
C SER A 101 -0.91 7.22 20.33
N LEU A 102 -0.99 7.25 19.01
CA LEU A 102 -0.49 6.14 18.21
C LEU A 102 1.01 5.94 18.42
N LEU A 103 1.78 7.02 18.35
CA LEU A 103 3.23 6.92 18.51
C LEU A 103 3.61 6.42 19.89
N ILE A 104 2.92 6.89 20.93
CA ILE A 104 3.16 6.41 22.28
C ILE A 104 2.88 4.90 22.35
N GLY A 105 1.76 4.47 21.77
CA GLY A 105 1.41 3.06 21.76
C GLY A 105 2.43 2.21 21.02
N MET A 106 2.98 2.75 19.94
CA MET A 106 3.99 2.03 19.17
C MET A 106 5.27 1.83 19.99
N VAL A 107 5.66 2.84 20.77
CA VAL A 107 6.84 2.73 21.62
C VAL A 107 6.56 1.77 22.79
N ASP A 108 5.40 1.90 23.41
CA ASP A 108 5.04 1.05 24.54
C ASP A 108 4.95 -0.43 24.14
N SER A 109 4.48 -0.70 22.93
CA SER A 109 4.34 -2.08 22.44
C SER A 109 5.58 -2.58 21.71
N LYS A 110 6.63 -1.77 21.66
CA LYS A 110 7.92 -2.12 21.06
C LYS A 110 7.86 -2.30 19.54
N VAL A 111 6.87 -1.70 18.90
CA VAL A 111 6.83 -1.61 17.44
C VAL A 111 7.89 -0.62 16.97
N LEU A 112 8.16 0.39 17.81
CA LEU A 112 9.09 1.47 17.48
C LEU A 112 9.85 1.81 18.75
N ASP A 113 11.19 1.87 18.71
CA ASP A 113 11.92 2.29 19.90
C ASP A 113 12.24 3.79 19.84
N ARG A 114 12.64 4.33 20.99
CA ARG A 114 12.82 5.78 21.13
C ARG A 114 13.97 6.30 20.27
N GLU A 115 15.03 5.53 20.16
CA GLU A 115 16.17 5.96 19.33
C GLU A 115 15.81 5.98 17.87
N GLU A 116 15.08 4.98 17.44
CA GLU A 116 14.57 4.92 16.07
C GLU A 116 13.67 6.11 15.78
N LEU A 117 12.78 6.44 16.70
CA LEU A 117 11.88 7.58 16.54
C LEU A 117 12.65 8.87 16.38
N LYS A 118 13.68 9.06 17.20
CA LYS A 118 14.52 10.25 17.08
C LYS A 118 15.22 10.34 15.73
N ARG A 119 15.76 9.23 15.24
CA ARG A 119 16.42 9.20 13.96
C ARG A 119 15.45 9.54 12.83
N LEU A 120 14.26 8.95 12.87
CA LEU A 120 13.27 9.19 11.84
C LEU A 120 12.80 10.63 11.82
N ALA A 121 12.57 11.20 13.02
CA ALA A 121 12.14 12.59 13.10
C ALA A 121 13.21 13.51 12.51
N SER A 122 14.48 13.24 12.80
CA SER A 122 15.57 14.03 12.27
C SER A 122 15.66 13.92 10.74
N ARG A 123 15.53 12.71 10.22
CA ARG A 123 15.57 12.50 8.77
C ARG A 123 14.43 13.20 8.05
N ILE A 124 13.24 13.18 8.64
CA ILE A 124 12.10 13.86 8.06
C ILE A 124 12.34 15.37 8.03
N ALA A 125 12.85 15.92 9.13
CA ALA A 125 13.14 17.35 9.20
C ALA A 125 14.19 17.74 8.16
N ASP A 126 15.24 16.93 8.01
CA ASP A 126 16.30 17.22 7.04
C ASP A 126 15.79 17.13 5.61
N ALA A 127 14.96 16.14 5.32
CA ALA A 127 14.39 15.99 4.00
C ALA A 127 13.52 17.20 3.64
N LYS A 128 12.75 17.70 4.61
CA LYS A 128 11.92 18.88 4.39
C LYS A 128 12.75 20.11 4.08
N LYS A 129 13.85 20.28 4.81
CA LYS A 129 14.75 21.40 4.56
C LYS A 129 15.36 21.31 3.17
N GLY A 130 15.71 20.09 2.74
CA GLY A 130 16.33 19.89 1.44
C GLY A 130 15.42 20.12 0.27
N LYS A 131 14.13 20.24 0.51
CA LYS A 131 13.17 20.39 -0.59
C LYS A 131 12.95 21.84 -1.02
N LYS A 132 13.70 22.72 -0.51
CA LYS A 132 13.54 24.11 -0.93
C LYS A 132 13.96 24.42 -2.37
#